data_68b3f923f80c3cc932fb7aa83b0a526a
#
_entry.id   68b3f923f80c3cc932fb7aa83b0a526a
#
_cell.length_a   1.000
_cell.length_b   1.000
_cell.length_c   1.000
_cell.angle_alpha   90.00
_cell.angle_beta   90.00
_cell.angle_gamma   90.00
#
_symmetry.space_group_name_H-M   'P 1'
#
loop_
_entity.id
_entity.type
_entity.pdbx_description
1 polymer ?
#
loop_
_entity_poly.entity_id
_entity_poly.type
_entity_poly.pdbx_seq_one_letter_code
_entity_poly.pdbx_strand_id
1 'polypeptide(L)'
;VNKLIIEHLGDTSTTLFFLMGAMTIVEIVDQNGGFNWVKGVMQTKTKRALLWRIAFMTFFLSAILDNLTTSIVMIMILRKLISDKQDRMIYAALVIIAANSGGAFSPIGDVTTIMLWNAGMITAAGVISEIFVPSVISMLIPAFILQYMLKGELSQPTNSETETSETGEFG
;
A
#
# COMPACT_ATOMS: atom_id res chain seq x y z
N VAL A 1 -31.32 23.58 9.30
CA VAL A 1 -30.37 23.45 8.19
C VAL A 1 -28.93 23.78 8.62
N ASN A 2 -28.72 24.92 9.31
CA ASN A 2 -27.37 25.33 9.74
C ASN A 2 -26.72 24.37 10.74
N LYS A 3 -27.49 23.81 11.69
CA LYS A 3 -26.97 22.81 12.65
C LYS A 3 -26.48 21.54 11.96
N LEU A 4 -27.19 21.06 10.96
CA LEU A 4 -26.82 19.88 10.20
C LEU A 4 -25.51 20.07 9.42
N ILE A 5 -25.36 21.24 8.79
CA ILE A 5 -24.15 21.62 8.06
C ILE A 5 -22.95 21.68 9.02
N ILE A 6 -23.12 22.30 10.19
CA ILE A 6 -22.03 22.41 11.19
C ILE A 6 -21.62 21.04 11.73
N GLU A 7 -22.57 20.14 11.99
CA GLU A 7 -22.27 18.77 12.41
C GLU A 7 -21.49 18.00 11.36
N HIS A 8 -21.92 18.07 10.10
CA HIS A 8 -21.21 17.40 9.01
C HIS A 8 -19.80 17.98 8.77
N LEU A 9 -19.66 19.31 8.88
CA LEU A 9 -18.36 19.96 8.81
C LEU A 9 -17.45 19.53 9.96
N GLY A 10 -18.00 19.42 11.17
CA GLY A 10 -17.27 18.94 12.33
C GLY A 10 -16.74 17.51 12.16
N ASP A 11 -17.59 16.60 11.73
CA ASP A 11 -17.24 15.20 11.49
C ASP A 11 -16.19 15.07 10.38
N THR A 12 -16.38 15.80 9.27
CA THR A 12 -15.43 15.82 8.17
C THR A 12 -14.09 16.42 8.60
N SER A 13 -14.11 17.50 9.37
CA SER A 13 -12.90 18.13 9.90
C SER A 13 -12.10 17.19 10.79
N THR A 14 -12.74 16.42 11.65
CA THR A 14 -12.09 15.42 12.50
C THR A 14 -11.35 14.39 11.67
N THR A 15 -11.97 13.87 10.63
CA THR A 15 -11.35 12.91 9.71
C THR A 15 -10.17 13.53 8.98
N LEU A 16 -10.31 14.77 8.47
CA LEU A 16 -9.24 15.46 7.76
C LEU A 16 -8.03 15.74 8.66
N PHE A 17 -8.24 16.18 9.89
CA PHE A 17 -7.14 16.39 10.85
C PHE A 17 -6.44 15.09 11.20
N PHE A 18 -7.19 14.01 11.36
CA PHE A 18 -6.60 12.68 11.59
C PHE A 18 -5.72 12.26 10.41
N LEU A 19 -6.23 12.40 9.19
CA LEU A 19 -5.46 12.06 7.97
C LEU A 19 -4.22 12.92 7.82
N MET A 20 -4.31 14.22 8.05
CA MET A 20 -3.16 15.12 7.99
C MET A 20 -2.07 14.72 8.98
N GLY A 21 -2.44 14.39 10.20
CA GLY A 21 -1.50 13.92 11.22
C GLY A 21 -0.86 12.60 10.86
N ALA A 22 -1.65 11.64 10.44
CA ALA A 22 -1.17 10.32 10.04
C ALA A 22 -0.24 10.40 8.83
N MET A 23 -0.62 11.15 7.78
CA MET A 23 0.20 11.32 6.59
C MET A 23 1.51 12.06 6.88
N THR A 24 1.50 13.03 7.80
CA THR A 24 2.70 13.73 8.24
C THR A 24 3.68 12.78 8.93
N ILE A 25 3.19 11.91 9.81
CA ILE A 25 4.02 10.90 10.47
C ILE A 25 4.62 9.94 9.44
N VAL A 26 3.80 9.47 8.51
CA VAL A 26 4.26 8.56 7.44
C VAL A 26 5.32 9.22 6.58
N GLU A 27 5.12 10.48 6.20
CA GLU A 27 6.11 11.24 5.41
C GLU A 27 7.44 11.40 6.15
N ILE A 28 7.41 11.68 7.43
CA ILE A 28 8.62 11.78 8.25
C ILE A 28 9.34 10.43 8.31
N VAL A 29 8.61 9.34 8.50
CA VAL A 29 9.16 7.99 8.50
C VAL A 29 9.81 7.66 7.16
N ASP A 30 9.15 8.00 6.04
CA ASP A 30 9.66 7.76 4.70
C ASP A 30 10.95 8.56 4.43
N GLN A 31 10.97 9.84 4.77
CA GLN A 31 12.15 10.70 4.60
C GLN A 31 13.36 10.22 5.41
N ASN A 32 13.14 9.58 6.53
CA ASN A 32 14.21 9.01 7.37
C ASN A 32 14.54 7.55 7.02
N GLY A 33 14.05 7.05 5.91
CA GLY A 33 14.36 5.69 5.44
C GLY A 33 13.67 4.56 6.21
N GLY A 34 12.56 4.85 6.89
CA GLY A 34 11.81 3.86 7.67
C GLY A 34 11.23 2.73 6.85
N PHE A 35 11.04 2.92 5.53
CA PHE A 35 10.54 1.88 4.63
C PHE A 35 11.63 1.12 3.86
N ASN A 36 12.90 1.36 4.16
CA ASN A 36 14.01 0.67 3.48
C ASN A 36 13.98 -0.85 3.72
N TRP A 37 13.48 -1.29 4.87
CA TRP A 37 13.31 -2.72 5.17
C TRP A 37 12.31 -3.40 4.23
N VAL A 38 11.31 -2.68 3.74
CA VAL A 38 10.33 -3.18 2.77
C VAL A 38 11.01 -3.62 1.49
N LYS A 39 11.96 -2.83 0.98
CA LYS A 39 12.77 -3.17 -0.20
C LYS A 39 13.57 -4.45 0.01
N GLY A 40 14.16 -4.63 1.19
CA GLY A 40 14.91 -5.84 1.54
C GLY A 40 14.06 -7.09 1.56
N VAL A 41 12.86 -7.01 2.11
CA VAL A 41 11.91 -8.13 2.14
C VAL A 41 11.40 -8.49 0.74
N MET A 42 11.26 -7.50 -0.14
CA MET A 42 10.73 -7.71 -1.49
C MET A 42 11.76 -8.23 -2.49
N GLN A 43 13.04 -8.30 -2.14
CA GLN A 43 14.05 -8.86 -3.03
C GLN A 43 13.91 -10.37 -3.15
N THR A 44 13.56 -10.84 -4.34
CA THR A 44 13.43 -12.26 -4.67
C THR A 44 13.69 -12.46 -6.16
N LYS A 45 14.05 -13.69 -6.55
CA LYS A 45 14.39 -14.04 -7.93
C LYS A 45 13.18 -14.46 -8.77
N THR A 46 12.13 -14.97 -8.15
CA THR A 46 10.96 -15.49 -8.86
C THR A 46 9.80 -14.51 -8.81
N LYS A 47 9.07 -14.38 -9.92
CA LYS A 47 7.91 -13.50 -10.02
C LYS A 47 6.78 -13.91 -9.06
N ARG A 48 6.55 -15.22 -8.90
CA ARG A 48 5.50 -15.72 -7.99
C ARG A 48 5.81 -15.42 -6.53
N ALA A 49 7.05 -15.61 -6.10
CA ALA A 49 7.45 -15.29 -4.75
C ALA A 49 7.32 -13.79 -4.47
N LEU A 50 7.69 -12.95 -5.44
CA LEU A 50 7.52 -11.51 -5.35
C LEU A 50 6.04 -11.12 -5.25
N LEU A 51 5.16 -11.74 -6.03
CA LEU A 51 3.72 -11.50 -5.99
C LEU A 51 3.16 -11.72 -4.59
N TRP A 52 3.48 -12.86 -3.97
CA TRP A 52 3.00 -13.17 -2.62
C TRP A 52 3.58 -12.25 -1.57
N ARG A 53 4.86 -11.91 -1.67
CA ARG A 53 5.49 -10.95 -0.75
C ARG A 53 4.86 -9.57 -0.86
N ILE A 54 4.63 -9.10 -2.07
CA ILE A 54 3.95 -7.81 -2.33
C ILE A 54 2.53 -7.84 -1.77
N ALA A 55 1.78 -8.90 -2.02
CA ALA A 55 0.40 -9.03 -1.55
C ALA A 55 0.30 -8.94 -0.03
N PHE A 56 1.06 -9.75 0.68
CA PHE A 56 1.04 -9.75 2.15
C PHE A 56 1.60 -8.46 2.74
N MET A 57 2.72 -7.97 2.20
CA MET A 57 3.33 -6.73 2.68
C MET A 57 2.36 -5.55 2.51
N THR A 58 1.75 -5.41 1.35
CA THR A 58 0.78 -4.36 1.06
C THR A 58 -0.45 -4.47 1.95
N PHE A 59 -0.96 -5.69 2.14
CA PHE A 59 -2.11 -5.96 2.99
C PHE A 59 -1.90 -5.49 4.43
N PHE A 60 -0.81 -5.91 5.05
CA PHE A 60 -0.52 -5.53 6.44
C PHE A 60 -0.09 -4.07 6.57
N LEU A 61 0.66 -3.57 5.61
CA LEU A 61 1.09 -2.17 5.63
C LEU A 61 -0.12 -1.22 5.51
N SER A 62 -1.09 -1.57 4.68
CA SER A 62 -2.32 -0.79 4.53
C SER A 62 -3.21 -0.82 5.76
N ALA A 63 -3.11 -1.85 6.59
CA ALA A 63 -3.83 -1.90 7.86
C ALA A 63 -3.31 -0.89 8.89
N ILE A 64 -2.05 -0.50 8.77
CA ILE A 64 -1.38 0.45 9.67
C ILE A 64 -1.37 1.85 9.07
N LEU A 65 -0.99 1.96 7.81
CA LEU A 65 -1.08 3.18 7.01
C LEU A 65 -2.46 3.26 6.35
N ASP A 66 -2.73 4.28 5.58
CA ASP A 66 -3.92 4.27 4.73
C ASP A 66 -3.66 3.51 3.41
N ASN A 67 -4.72 3.19 2.70
CA ASN A 67 -4.62 2.48 1.43
C ASN A 67 -3.96 3.33 0.33
N LEU A 68 -4.19 4.63 0.32
CA LEU A 68 -3.60 5.55 -0.66
C LEU A 68 -2.08 5.66 -0.49
N THR A 69 -1.62 5.93 0.73
CA THR A 69 -0.20 6.06 1.06
C THR A 69 0.53 4.74 0.81
N THR A 70 -0.04 3.63 1.23
CA THR A 70 0.52 2.30 0.99
C THR A 70 0.66 2.01 -0.50
N SER A 71 -0.37 2.32 -1.29
CA SER A 71 -0.33 2.12 -2.74
C SER A 71 0.77 2.94 -3.39
N ILE A 72 0.92 4.20 -3.00
CA ILE A 72 1.97 5.08 -3.54
C ILE A 72 3.36 4.53 -3.21
N VAL A 73 3.61 4.17 -1.95
CA VAL A 73 4.90 3.63 -1.50
C VAL A 73 5.23 2.34 -2.24
N MET A 74 4.28 1.42 -2.31
CA MET A 74 4.50 0.13 -2.97
C MET A 74 4.71 0.26 -4.47
N ILE A 75 3.98 1.13 -5.15
CA ILE A 75 4.16 1.37 -6.58
C ILE A 75 5.52 2.03 -6.86
N MET A 76 5.95 2.95 -6.02
CA MET A 76 7.29 3.54 -6.14
C MET A 76 8.39 2.49 -6.02
N ILE A 77 8.25 1.55 -5.09
CA ILE A 77 9.19 0.44 -4.93
C ILE A 77 9.15 -0.49 -6.14
N LEU A 78 7.96 -0.82 -6.65
CA LEU A 78 7.80 -1.66 -7.83
C LEU A 78 8.45 -1.06 -9.08
N ARG A 79 8.37 0.24 -9.25
CA ARG A 79 9.01 0.93 -10.38
C ARG A 79 10.53 0.77 -10.37
N LYS A 80 11.12 0.62 -9.20
CA LYS A 80 12.56 0.40 -9.05
C LYS A 80 12.95 -1.08 -9.20
N LEU A 81 12.06 -2.01 -8.83
CA LEU A 81 12.35 -3.44 -8.84
C LEU A 81 12.04 -4.13 -10.16
N ILE A 82 11.05 -3.65 -10.90
CA ILE A 82 10.52 -4.30 -12.09
C ILE A 82 10.68 -3.38 -13.29
N SER A 83 11.41 -3.86 -14.31
CA SER A 83 11.67 -3.13 -15.54
C SER A 83 10.60 -3.38 -16.61
N ASP A 84 9.94 -4.55 -16.61
CA ASP A 84 8.91 -4.88 -17.58
C ASP A 84 7.60 -4.16 -17.26
N LYS A 85 7.09 -3.44 -18.25
CA LYS A 85 5.86 -2.65 -18.12
C LYS A 85 4.63 -3.50 -17.84
N GLN A 86 4.48 -4.65 -18.49
CA GLN A 86 3.33 -5.53 -18.29
C GLN A 86 3.32 -6.15 -16.89
N ASP A 87 4.48 -6.61 -16.43
CA ASP A 87 4.62 -7.16 -15.09
C ASP A 87 4.33 -6.08 -14.04
N ARG A 88 4.83 -4.86 -14.23
CA ARG A 88 4.51 -3.74 -13.32
C ARG A 88 3.03 -3.45 -13.22
N MET A 89 2.29 -3.55 -14.33
CA MET A 89 0.84 -3.35 -14.33
C MET A 89 0.12 -4.43 -13.52
N ILE A 90 0.53 -5.68 -13.64
CA ILE A 90 -0.04 -6.80 -12.88
C ILE A 90 0.24 -6.62 -11.39
N TYR A 91 1.47 -6.30 -11.01
CA TYR A 91 1.83 -6.04 -9.61
C TYR A 91 1.14 -4.80 -9.05
N ALA A 92 0.99 -3.75 -9.85
CA ALA A 92 0.28 -2.55 -9.44
C ALA A 92 -1.21 -2.83 -9.18
N ALA A 93 -1.85 -3.63 -10.02
CA ALA A 93 -3.22 -4.07 -9.79
C ALA A 93 -3.34 -4.86 -8.49
N LEU A 94 -2.41 -5.77 -8.22
CA LEU A 94 -2.37 -6.52 -6.97
C LEU A 94 -2.16 -5.60 -5.76
N VAL A 95 -1.29 -4.62 -5.85
CA VAL A 95 -1.05 -3.63 -4.79
C VAL A 95 -2.35 -2.89 -4.44
N ILE A 96 -3.08 -2.43 -5.44
CA ILE A 96 -4.34 -1.72 -5.21
C ILE A 96 -5.36 -2.63 -4.52
N ILE A 97 -5.51 -3.84 -4.98
CA ILE A 97 -6.45 -4.82 -4.38
C ILE A 97 -6.03 -5.14 -2.94
N ALA A 98 -4.76 -5.44 -2.71
CA ALA A 98 -4.24 -5.78 -1.38
C ALA A 98 -4.32 -4.59 -0.42
N ALA A 99 -4.05 -3.38 -0.89
CA ALA A 99 -4.14 -2.18 -0.07
C ALA A 99 -5.58 -1.91 0.38
N ASN A 100 -6.54 -2.02 -0.52
CA ASN A 100 -7.94 -1.84 -0.17
C ASN A 100 -8.46 -2.95 0.75
N SER A 101 -8.09 -4.20 0.49
CA SER A 101 -8.46 -5.33 1.34
C SER A 101 -7.86 -5.20 2.75
N GLY A 102 -6.59 -4.84 2.84
CA GLY A 102 -5.90 -4.63 4.12
C GLY A 102 -6.42 -3.45 4.91
N GLY A 103 -6.82 -2.38 4.22
CA GLY A 103 -7.43 -1.22 4.84
C GLY A 103 -8.83 -1.47 5.39
N ALA A 104 -9.55 -2.42 4.80
CA ALA A 104 -10.96 -2.67 5.16
C ALA A 104 -11.14 -3.23 6.59
N PHE A 105 -10.24 -4.09 7.06
CA PHE A 105 -10.38 -4.69 8.39
C PHE A 105 -9.79 -3.86 9.52
N SER A 106 -9.02 -2.83 9.20
CA SER A 106 -8.40 -1.95 10.20
C SER A 106 -9.21 -0.67 10.39
N PRO A 107 -9.38 -0.19 11.63
CA PRO A 107 -10.12 1.06 11.87
C PRO A 107 -9.39 2.29 11.32
N ILE A 108 -8.10 2.21 11.02
CA ILE A 108 -7.28 3.32 10.54
C ILE A 108 -6.78 3.13 9.10
N GLY A 109 -7.07 1.99 8.48
CA GLY A 109 -6.55 1.65 7.16
C GLY A 109 -7.32 2.22 5.97
N ASP A 110 -8.53 2.71 6.17
CA ASP A 110 -9.37 3.31 5.13
C ASP A 110 -10.13 4.50 5.68
N VAL A 111 -10.29 5.53 4.86
CA VAL A 111 -11.02 6.76 5.26
C VAL A 111 -12.45 6.44 5.68
N THR A 112 -13.13 5.56 4.97
CA THR A 112 -14.51 5.16 5.30
C THR A 112 -14.59 4.48 6.68
N THR A 113 -13.66 3.61 6.99
CA THR A 113 -13.58 2.93 8.28
C THR A 113 -13.23 3.91 9.41
N ILE A 114 -12.33 4.86 9.14
CA ILE A 114 -12.00 5.94 10.08
C ILE A 114 -13.25 6.77 10.42
N MET A 115 -14.02 7.14 9.40
CA MET A 115 -15.25 7.91 9.58
C MET A 115 -16.27 7.16 10.45
N LEU A 116 -16.48 5.88 10.19
CA LEU A 116 -17.40 5.05 10.96
C LEU A 116 -16.94 4.86 12.41
N TRP A 117 -15.65 4.70 12.61
CA TRP A 117 -15.06 4.58 13.95
C TRP A 117 -15.18 5.89 14.73
N ASN A 118 -14.85 7.02 14.13
CA ASN A 118 -14.98 8.33 14.75
C ASN A 118 -16.45 8.68 15.09
N ALA A 119 -17.38 8.22 14.26
CA ALA A 119 -18.81 8.39 14.53
C ALA A 119 -19.37 7.44 15.60
N GLY A 120 -18.54 6.54 16.15
CA GLY A 120 -18.95 5.58 17.16
C GLY A 120 -19.85 4.45 16.67
N MET A 121 -19.94 4.26 15.36
CA MET A 121 -20.78 3.22 14.74
C MET A 121 -20.14 1.83 14.78
N ILE A 122 -18.82 1.76 14.88
CA ILE A 122 -18.05 0.52 14.92
C ILE A 122 -17.02 0.56 16.03
N THR A 123 -16.64 -0.61 16.52
CA THR A 123 -15.52 -0.77 17.45
C THR A 123 -14.30 -1.30 16.71
N ALA A 124 -13.10 -0.92 17.16
CA ALA A 124 -11.85 -1.40 16.55
C ALA A 124 -11.75 -2.93 16.59
N ALA A 125 -12.05 -3.55 17.72
CA ALA A 125 -12.01 -5.00 17.88
C ALA A 125 -13.07 -5.70 17.00
N GLY A 126 -14.27 -5.13 16.89
CA GLY A 126 -15.34 -5.67 16.06
C GLY A 126 -14.98 -5.69 14.58
N VAL A 127 -14.44 -4.59 14.06
CA VAL A 127 -13.99 -4.48 12.65
C VAL A 127 -12.90 -5.49 12.37
N ILE A 128 -11.88 -5.54 13.21
CA ILE A 128 -10.74 -6.45 13.02
C ILE A 128 -11.23 -7.91 13.05
N SER A 129 -12.05 -8.30 14.00
CA SER A 129 -12.47 -9.69 14.15
C SER A 129 -13.42 -10.17 13.05
N GLU A 130 -14.34 -9.31 12.60
CA GLU A 130 -15.37 -9.70 11.64
C GLU A 130 -14.95 -9.53 10.19
N ILE A 131 -14.15 -8.52 9.87
CA ILE A 131 -13.79 -8.19 8.50
C ILE A 131 -12.43 -8.78 8.09
N PHE A 132 -11.63 -9.23 9.04
CA PHE A 132 -10.30 -9.79 8.72
C PHE A 132 -10.38 -10.99 7.76
N VAL A 133 -11.24 -11.96 8.03
CA VAL A 133 -11.37 -13.16 7.17
C VAL A 133 -11.88 -12.81 5.77
N PRO A 134 -12.98 -12.04 5.61
CA PRO A 134 -13.40 -11.57 4.29
C PRO A 134 -12.32 -10.78 3.55
N SER A 135 -11.56 -9.95 4.26
CA SER A 135 -10.47 -9.16 3.68
C SER A 135 -9.34 -10.03 3.15
N VAL A 136 -8.92 -11.03 3.91
CA VAL A 136 -7.90 -12.00 3.48
C VAL A 136 -8.36 -12.75 2.24
N ILE A 137 -9.61 -13.22 2.21
CA ILE A 137 -10.17 -13.94 1.06
C ILE A 137 -10.22 -13.02 -0.16
N SER A 138 -10.63 -11.77 -0.02
CA SER A 138 -10.69 -10.81 -1.11
C SER A 138 -9.32 -10.45 -1.70
N MET A 139 -8.26 -10.59 -0.92
CA MET A 139 -6.88 -10.47 -1.41
C MET A 139 -6.40 -11.76 -2.06
N LEU A 140 -6.67 -12.91 -1.45
CA LEU A 140 -6.14 -14.21 -1.90
C LEU A 140 -6.69 -14.62 -3.27
N ILE A 141 -7.96 -14.41 -3.54
CA ILE A 141 -8.58 -14.81 -4.82
C ILE A 141 -7.93 -14.09 -6.00
N PRO A 142 -7.82 -12.74 -6.03
CA PRO A 142 -7.09 -12.06 -7.10
C PRO A 142 -5.62 -12.44 -7.17
N ALA A 143 -4.97 -12.67 -6.03
CA ALA A 143 -3.56 -13.06 -6.00
C ALA A 143 -3.35 -14.43 -6.66
N PHE A 144 -4.21 -15.40 -6.41
CA PHE A 144 -4.16 -16.69 -7.10
C PHE A 144 -4.39 -16.57 -8.61
N ILE A 145 -5.31 -15.73 -9.03
CA ILE A 145 -5.57 -15.50 -10.46
C ILE A 145 -4.35 -14.86 -11.12
N LEU A 146 -3.78 -13.83 -10.50
CA LEU A 146 -2.65 -13.08 -11.05
C LEU A 146 -1.35 -13.91 -11.07
N GLN A 147 -1.16 -14.85 -10.14
CA GLN A 147 0.03 -15.71 -10.16
C GLN A 147 0.12 -16.58 -11.40
N TYR A 148 -1.02 -16.96 -11.99
CA TYR A 148 -1.04 -17.73 -13.24
C TYR A 148 -0.67 -16.87 -14.46
N MET A 149 -0.84 -15.57 -14.36
CA MET A 149 -0.45 -14.61 -15.41
C MET A 149 1.05 -14.29 -15.38
N LEU A 150 1.69 -14.47 -14.22
CA LEU A 150 3.13 -14.22 -14.04
C LEU A 150 3.91 -15.52 -14.17
N LYS A 151 4.73 -15.63 -15.21
CA LYS A 151 5.60 -16.79 -15.46
C LYS A 151 7.04 -16.33 -15.64
N GLY A 152 7.97 -17.06 -15.05
CA GLY A 152 9.40 -16.86 -15.22
C GLY A 152 10.09 -16.16 -14.07
N GLU A 153 11.35 -15.80 -14.28
CA GLU A 153 12.20 -15.12 -13.32
C GLU A 153 12.21 -13.61 -13.58
N LEU A 154 12.43 -12.84 -12.51
CA LEU A 154 12.63 -11.41 -12.63
C LEU A 154 13.91 -11.13 -13.39
N SER A 155 13.83 -10.36 -14.48
CA SER A 155 14.99 -9.76 -15.07
C SER A 155 15.58 -8.74 -14.11
N GLN A 156 16.84 -8.94 -13.70
CA GLN A 156 17.52 -7.95 -12.87
C GLN A 156 17.57 -6.62 -13.61
N PRO A 157 17.29 -5.49 -12.96
CA PRO A 157 17.58 -4.20 -13.57
C PRO A 157 19.08 -4.16 -13.85
N THR A 158 19.44 -4.02 -15.12
CA THR A 158 20.83 -3.84 -15.51
C THR A 158 21.35 -2.58 -14.85
N ASN A 159 22.39 -2.71 -14.04
CA ASN A 159 23.13 -1.60 -13.43
C ASN A 159 23.82 -0.69 -14.45
N SER A 160 23.37 -0.69 -15.69
CA SER A 160 24.00 0.06 -16.78
C SER A 160 23.62 1.55 -16.84
N GLU A 161 22.71 2.00 -15.97
CA GLU A 161 22.36 3.43 -15.94
C GLU A 161 23.16 4.25 -14.92
N THR A 162 23.95 3.60 -14.07
CA THR A 162 24.73 4.31 -13.06
C THR A 162 26.16 4.61 -13.48
N GLU A 163 26.67 3.98 -14.55
CA GLU A 163 28.05 4.20 -15.01
C GLU A 163 28.18 5.28 -16.08
N THR A 164 27.10 5.73 -16.70
CA THR A 164 27.19 6.75 -17.76
C THR A 164 27.03 8.19 -17.24
N SER A 165 26.74 8.40 -15.98
CA SER A 165 26.66 9.75 -15.45
C SER A 165 27.93 10.23 -14.72
N GLU A 166 28.91 9.35 -14.47
CA GLU A 166 30.14 9.75 -13.82
C GLU A 166 31.32 10.02 -14.79
N THR A 167 31.18 9.67 -16.05
CA THR A 167 32.28 9.92 -17.05
C THR A 167 32.05 11.17 -17.90
N GLY A 168 31.01 11.97 -17.62
CA GLY A 168 30.69 13.17 -18.40
C GLY A 168 31.25 14.50 -17.87
N GLU A 169 31.93 14.53 -16.73
CA GLU A 169 32.27 15.79 -16.08
C GLU A 169 33.77 16.08 -15.92
N PHE A 170 34.65 15.40 -16.66
CA PHE A 170 36.06 15.78 -16.78
C PHE A 170 36.47 15.77 -18.24
N GLY A 171 36.13 16.85 -18.94
CA GLY A 171 36.63 17.16 -20.23
C GLY A 171 36.68 18.65 -20.43
#